data_fee98e0c190e3a5960e0023dd5606c15
#
_entry.id   fee98e0c190e3a5960e0023dd5606c15
#
_cell.length_a   1.000
_cell.length_b   1.000
_cell.length_c   1.000
_cell.angle_alpha   90.00
_cell.angle_beta   90.00
_cell.angle_gamma   90.00
#
_symmetry.space_group_name_H-M   'P 1'
#
loop_
_entity.id
_entity.type
_entity.pdbx_description
1 polymer ?
#
loop_
_entity_poly.entity_id
_entity_poly.type
_entity_poly.pdbx_seq_one_letter_code
_entity_poly.pdbx_strand_id
1 'polypeptide(L)'
;MKRNAINRIIIWCLVLVILLGLLLLGLNWRGGLFGITEIEATEAHDIGNSSSISATVIKDSWLLNSPVPDAQQKSQLLSGTTVHVTRQELINGSQWAYVVSPDSGWIAAENLRIEDSVSGDSFWRIDGAAQFSADLQEIEIDWVSGNIRLAPANVSHIEVSESGKDTSKYPMICKQDGQTLKIEYCANTTFADLKNLKFSKDLTILVPMDWNGRAVKVDAASAKLSVQDLTIGEVEIDTASGECQFDNCTINSLDIDTASGDVYFEGSLNKLDCDSASAGVQAVLDNVPYEIDIDTASGGLELFLPEDAGFSVKMDTMSGKFDSTLTYTTKNGRYVRGNGACSIDMSSMSGGVAIRSK
;
A
#
# COMPACT_ATOMS: atom_id res chain seq x y z
N MET A 1 -32.81 5.49 17.63
CA MET A 1 -31.74 5.19 16.69
C MET A 1 -30.38 5.74 17.10
N LYS A 2 -30.24 6.60 18.12
CA LYS A 2 -28.95 7.20 18.57
C LYS A 2 -27.99 6.25 19.33
N ARG A 3 -28.41 5.05 19.66
CA ARG A 3 -27.63 4.10 20.47
C ARG A 3 -26.66 3.23 19.66
N ASN A 4 -26.79 3.21 18.33
CA ASN A 4 -26.06 2.29 17.49
C ASN A 4 -24.70 2.85 16.99
N ALA A 5 -24.60 4.17 16.75
CA ALA A 5 -23.35 4.78 16.30
C ALA A 5 -22.30 4.79 17.44
N ILE A 6 -22.66 5.29 18.62
CA ILE A 6 -21.79 5.29 19.81
C ILE A 6 -21.36 3.85 20.17
N ASN A 7 -22.26 2.87 20.04
CA ASN A 7 -21.92 1.47 20.27
C ASN A 7 -20.96 0.91 19.20
N ARG A 8 -21.05 1.37 17.95
CA ARG A 8 -20.09 0.98 16.89
C ARG A 8 -18.72 1.56 17.17
N ILE A 9 -18.60 2.85 17.48
CA ILE A 9 -17.33 3.50 17.85
C ILE A 9 -16.70 2.81 19.07
N ILE A 10 -17.49 2.52 20.12
CA ILE A 10 -16.99 1.82 21.31
C ILE A 10 -16.55 0.40 20.97
N ILE A 11 -17.26 -0.30 20.09
CA ILE A 11 -16.91 -1.64 19.64
C ILE A 11 -15.62 -1.58 18.80
N TRP A 12 -15.49 -0.65 17.88
CA TRP A 12 -14.28 -0.48 17.05
C TRP A 12 -13.09 -0.02 17.87
N CYS A 13 -13.26 0.94 18.80
CA CYS A 13 -12.20 1.31 19.75
C CYS A 13 -11.79 0.14 20.66
N LEU A 14 -12.74 -0.69 21.10
CA LEU A 14 -12.46 -1.91 21.87
C LEU A 14 -11.77 -2.98 21.01
N VAL A 15 -12.17 -3.14 19.74
CA VAL A 15 -11.54 -4.05 18.79
C VAL A 15 -10.12 -3.57 18.48
N LEU A 16 -9.92 -2.28 18.23
CA LEU A 16 -8.60 -1.67 18.02
C LEU A 16 -7.70 -1.79 19.25
N VAL A 17 -8.22 -1.54 20.45
CA VAL A 17 -7.49 -1.71 21.73
C VAL A 17 -7.20 -3.19 21.99
N ILE A 18 -8.12 -4.10 21.66
CA ILE A 18 -7.91 -5.56 21.77
C ILE A 18 -6.90 -6.01 20.73
N LEU A 19 -6.98 -5.54 19.48
CA LEU A 19 -6.01 -5.84 18.42
C LEU A 19 -4.63 -5.28 18.76
N LEU A 20 -4.54 -4.06 19.26
CA LEU A 20 -3.30 -3.46 19.75
C LEU A 20 -2.77 -4.21 21.00
N GLY A 21 -3.67 -4.61 21.90
CA GLY A 21 -3.34 -5.42 23.09
C GLY A 21 -2.90 -6.83 22.72
N LEU A 22 -3.51 -7.48 21.73
CA LEU A 22 -3.12 -8.77 21.18
C LEU A 22 -1.79 -8.67 20.41
N LEU A 23 -1.57 -7.58 19.70
CA LEU A 23 -0.31 -7.23 19.06
C LEU A 23 0.81 -7.06 20.08
N LEU A 24 0.53 -6.43 21.21
CA LEU A 24 1.48 -6.22 22.32
C LEU A 24 1.71 -7.47 23.16
N LEU A 25 0.74 -8.37 23.29
CA LEU A 25 0.81 -9.57 24.12
C LEU A 25 1.30 -10.80 23.37
N GLY A 26 1.49 -10.76 22.04
CA GLY A 26 2.06 -11.86 21.27
C GLY A 26 1.20 -13.13 21.24
N LEU A 27 -0.11 -12.99 21.37
CA LEU A 27 -1.03 -14.11 21.26
C LEU A 27 -1.24 -14.46 19.78
N ASN A 28 -0.84 -15.67 19.40
CA ASN A 28 -1.11 -16.26 18.08
C ASN A 28 -2.62 -16.32 17.84
N TRP A 29 -3.15 -15.43 17.03
CA TRP A 29 -4.49 -15.58 16.50
C TRP A 29 -4.43 -16.22 15.12
N ARG A 30 -4.93 -17.46 15.05
CA ARG A 30 -5.20 -18.16 13.80
C ARG A 30 -6.45 -17.53 13.17
N GLY A 31 -6.25 -16.76 12.14
CA GLY A 31 -7.37 -16.27 11.31
C GLY A 31 -7.16 -14.85 10.82
N GLY A 32 -6.49 -14.73 9.74
CA GLY A 32 -6.51 -13.75 8.71
C GLY A 32 -7.02 -12.32 9.02
N LEU A 33 -6.18 -11.49 9.62
CA LEU A 33 -6.26 -10.04 9.39
C LEU A 33 -5.22 -9.60 8.33
N PHE A 34 -4.21 -10.41 8.15
CA PHE A 34 -3.25 -10.34 7.05
C PHE A 34 -3.25 -11.74 6.44
N GLY A 35 -3.59 -11.90 5.20
CA GLY A 35 -3.72 -13.20 4.52
C GLY A 35 -2.47 -14.08 4.52
N ILE A 36 -1.84 -14.26 5.68
CA ILE A 36 -0.72 -15.16 5.90
C ILE A 36 -1.31 -16.54 6.16
N THR A 37 -1.45 -17.33 5.12
CA THR A 37 -1.64 -18.76 5.27
C THR A 37 -0.37 -19.36 5.87
N GLU A 38 -0.48 -19.82 7.12
CA GLU A 38 0.52 -20.68 7.74
C GLU A 38 0.83 -21.87 6.83
N ILE A 39 2.05 -21.94 6.31
CA ILE A 39 2.63 -23.20 5.86
C ILE A 39 3.17 -23.87 7.13
N GLU A 40 2.62 -25.03 7.48
CA GLU A 40 3.03 -25.85 8.63
C GLU A 40 4.56 -25.96 8.71
N ALA A 41 5.11 -25.53 9.85
CA ALA A 41 6.49 -25.78 10.18
C ALA A 41 6.69 -27.28 10.44
N THR A 42 7.14 -27.99 9.45
CA THR A 42 7.76 -29.30 9.64
C THR A 42 9.21 -29.07 10.04
N GLU A 43 9.62 -29.79 11.06
CA GLU A 43 10.88 -29.75 11.81
C GLU A 43 12.13 -29.33 11.04
N ALA A 44 12.97 -28.57 11.75
CA ALA A 44 14.29 -28.13 11.34
C ALA A 44 15.14 -29.29 10.78
N HIS A 45 15.41 -29.25 9.50
CA HIS A 45 16.55 -29.92 8.90
C HIS A 45 17.12 -29.05 7.79
N ASP A 46 18.32 -28.62 8.05
CA ASP A 46 19.36 -28.13 7.16
C ASP A 46 19.06 -26.94 6.21
N ILE A 47 19.90 -25.97 6.32
CA ILE A 47 20.07 -24.80 5.48
C ILE A 47 20.12 -25.24 4.01
N GLY A 48 19.02 -25.02 3.24
CA GLY A 48 19.10 -25.31 1.80
C GLY A 48 17.84 -25.52 1.02
N ASN A 49 16.69 -24.89 1.34
CA ASN A 49 15.58 -24.88 0.37
C ASN A 49 15.02 -23.48 0.17
N SER A 50 15.73 -22.67 -0.60
CA SER A 50 15.11 -21.56 -1.32
C SER A 50 14.06 -22.17 -2.26
N SER A 51 12.81 -21.75 -2.15
CA SER A 51 11.78 -22.11 -3.11
C SER A 51 12.28 -21.68 -4.51
N SER A 52 12.49 -22.63 -5.40
CA SER A 52 12.94 -22.38 -6.76
C SER A 52 11.74 -22.41 -7.70
N ILE A 53 11.74 -21.53 -8.68
CA ILE A 53 10.74 -21.45 -9.73
C ILE A 53 11.26 -22.20 -10.96
N SER A 54 10.45 -23.08 -11.55
CA SER A 54 10.77 -23.73 -12.82
C SER A 54 10.60 -22.74 -13.97
N ALA A 55 11.61 -22.68 -14.83
CA ALA A 55 11.58 -21.90 -16.06
C ALA A 55 12.19 -22.71 -17.22
N THR A 56 11.74 -22.42 -18.43
CA THR A 56 12.30 -23.02 -19.65
C THR A 56 13.18 -22.01 -20.38
N VAL A 57 14.39 -22.39 -20.71
CA VAL A 57 15.28 -21.61 -21.57
C VAL A 57 14.67 -21.52 -22.98
N ILE A 58 14.41 -20.31 -23.48
CA ILE A 58 13.74 -20.10 -24.78
C ILE A 58 14.75 -19.83 -25.93
N LYS A 59 16.00 -19.56 -25.58
CA LYS A 59 17.08 -19.31 -26.53
C LYS A 59 18.39 -19.85 -25.96
N ASP A 60 19.20 -20.51 -26.79
CA ASP A 60 20.52 -20.95 -26.36
C ASP A 60 21.29 -19.84 -25.67
N SER A 61 21.69 -20.08 -24.42
CA SER A 61 22.25 -19.06 -23.53
C SER A 61 23.39 -19.62 -22.70
N TRP A 62 24.23 -18.74 -22.19
CA TRP A 62 25.28 -19.09 -21.25
C TRP A 62 24.88 -18.70 -19.83
N LEU A 63 25.15 -19.56 -18.88
CA LEU A 63 25.23 -19.20 -17.49
C LEU A 63 26.52 -18.42 -17.25
N LEU A 64 26.41 -17.30 -16.54
CA LEU A 64 27.50 -16.38 -16.25
C LEU A 64 27.84 -16.40 -14.75
N ASN A 65 29.08 -16.03 -14.43
CA ASN A 65 29.53 -15.92 -13.04
C ASN A 65 28.92 -14.74 -12.31
N SER A 66 28.55 -13.69 -13.02
CA SER A 66 27.94 -12.48 -12.48
C SER A 66 26.89 -11.93 -13.45
N PRO A 67 25.91 -11.15 -12.96
CA PRO A 67 24.79 -10.67 -13.78
C PRO A 67 25.17 -9.42 -14.59
N VAL A 68 26.16 -9.57 -15.47
CA VAL A 68 26.57 -8.54 -16.44
C VAL A 68 26.90 -9.21 -17.78
N PRO A 69 26.67 -8.55 -18.94
CA PRO A 69 26.80 -9.17 -20.27
C PRO A 69 28.17 -9.75 -20.56
N ASP A 70 29.25 -9.11 -20.08
CA ASP A 70 30.63 -9.49 -20.34
C ASP A 70 31.22 -10.40 -19.25
N ALA A 71 30.40 -10.96 -18.38
CA ALA A 71 30.86 -11.86 -17.34
C ALA A 71 31.37 -13.19 -17.91
N GLN A 72 32.25 -13.83 -17.15
CA GLN A 72 32.80 -15.13 -17.54
C GLN A 72 31.69 -16.18 -17.70
N GLN A 73 31.67 -16.83 -18.84
CA GLN A 73 30.76 -17.93 -19.14
C GLN A 73 31.13 -19.18 -18.33
N LYS A 74 30.11 -19.85 -17.76
CA LYS A 74 30.27 -21.10 -17.00
C LYS A 74 29.84 -22.32 -17.81
N SER A 75 28.55 -22.40 -18.11
CA SER A 75 27.96 -23.53 -18.83
C SER A 75 26.93 -23.04 -19.84
N GLN A 76 26.78 -23.77 -20.93
CA GLN A 76 25.76 -23.46 -21.92
C GLN A 76 24.45 -24.18 -21.61
N LEU A 77 23.36 -23.44 -21.68
CA LEU A 77 21.99 -23.97 -21.62
C LEU A 77 21.38 -23.89 -23.03
N LEU A 78 20.87 -25.02 -23.50
CA LEU A 78 20.17 -25.07 -24.78
C LEU A 78 18.69 -24.65 -24.61
N SER A 79 18.11 -24.10 -25.66
CA SER A 79 16.69 -23.85 -25.75
C SER A 79 15.88 -25.12 -25.44
N GLY A 80 14.83 -25.02 -24.65
CA GLY A 80 14.03 -26.13 -24.14
C GLY A 80 14.55 -26.76 -22.85
N THR A 81 15.71 -26.31 -22.31
CA THR A 81 16.19 -26.78 -21.00
C THR A 81 15.34 -26.21 -19.89
N THR A 82 14.81 -27.07 -19.00
CA THR A 82 14.18 -26.66 -17.77
C THR A 82 15.24 -26.29 -16.72
N VAL A 83 15.10 -25.14 -16.12
CA VAL A 83 16.00 -24.62 -15.08
C VAL A 83 15.20 -24.25 -13.84
N HIS A 84 15.89 -24.22 -12.69
CA HIS A 84 15.31 -23.75 -11.44
C HIS A 84 15.94 -22.41 -11.07
N VAL A 85 15.12 -21.36 -11.00
CA VAL A 85 15.51 -19.99 -10.64
C VAL A 85 15.18 -19.75 -9.17
N THR A 86 16.14 -19.21 -8.42
CA THR A 86 15.96 -18.89 -7.00
C THR A 86 16.01 -17.40 -6.72
N ARG A 87 16.52 -16.60 -7.68
CA ARG A 87 16.70 -15.16 -7.50
C ARG A 87 16.68 -14.46 -8.85
N GLN A 88 16.13 -13.24 -8.86
CA GLN A 88 16.26 -12.32 -9.99
C GLN A 88 16.78 -10.98 -9.50
N GLU A 89 17.52 -10.30 -10.34
CA GLU A 89 18.09 -8.98 -10.06
C GLU A 89 18.01 -8.10 -11.31
N LEU A 90 17.71 -6.81 -11.10
CA LEU A 90 17.81 -5.80 -12.15
C LEU A 90 19.16 -5.09 -12.02
N ILE A 91 20.03 -5.25 -13.00
CA ILE A 91 21.38 -4.68 -13.01
C ILE A 91 21.56 -3.90 -14.29
N ASN A 92 21.88 -2.61 -14.16
CA ASN A 92 22.09 -1.70 -15.30
C ASN A 92 20.92 -1.72 -16.32
N GLY A 93 19.67 -1.81 -15.83
CA GLY A 93 18.49 -1.85 -16.69
C GLY A 93 18.19 -3.18 -17.37
N SER A 94 18.96 -4.23 -17.08
CA SER A 94 18.74 -5.59 -17.59
C SER A 94 18.34 -6.52 -16.44
N GLN A 95 17.29 -7.32 -16.64
CA GLN A 95 16.88 -8.33 -15.68
C GLN A 95 17.71 -9.59 -15.81
N TRP A 96 18.21 -10.09 -14.69
CA TRP A 96 19.02 -11.29 -14.57
C TRP A 96 18.37 -12.29 -13.63
N ALA A 97 18.45 -13.57 -13.96
CA ALA A 97 17.96 -14.66 -13.13
C ALA A 97 19.13 -15.55 -12.67
N TYR A 98 19.13 -15.92 -11.39
CA TYR A 98 20.10 -16.88 -10.87
C TYR A 98 19.50 -18.27 -10.88
N VAL A 99 20.09 -19.12 -11.72
CA VAL A 99 19.74 -20.53 -11.89
C VAL A 99 20.56 -21.36 -10.91
N VAL A 100 19.95 -22.38 -10.33
CA VAL A 100 20.61 -23.32 -9.40
C VAL A 100 20.62 -24.76 -9.91
N SER A 101 19.86 -25.06 -10.96
CA SER A 101 19.78 -26.39 -11.59
C SER A 101 19.44 -26.25 -13.07
N PRO A 102 20.01 -27.02 -13.97
CA PRO A 102 20.95 -28.16 -13.79
C PRO A 102 22.36 -27.73 -13.37
N ASP A 103 22.74 -26.48 -13.59
CA ASP A 103 23.98 -25.88 -13.14
C ASP A 103 23.71 -24.49 -12.57
N SER A 104 24.62 -23.93 -11.81
CA SER A 104 24.40 -22.65 -11.13
C SER A 104 25.07 -21.48 -11.85
N GLY A 105 24.36 -20.37 -11.99
CA GLY A 105 24.89 -19.16 -12.59
C GLY A 105 23.78 -18.16 -12.97
N TRP A 106 24.21 -17.05 -13.52
CA TRP A 106 23.33 -15.98 -13.98
C TRP A 106 22.98 -16.12 -15.45
N ILE A 107 21.73 -15.87 -15.80
CA ILE A 107 21.24 -15.81 -17.18
C ILE A 107 20.37 -14.56 -17.33
N ALA A 108 20.38 -13.92 -18.49
CA ALA A 108 19.45 -12.84 -18.78
C ALA A 108 18.02 -13.36 -18.72
N ALA A 109 17.16 -12.70 -17.95
CA ALA A 109 15.80 -13.16 -17.70
C ALA A 109 14.95 -13.22 -18.98
N GLU A 110 15.26 -12.39 -19.98
CA GLU A 110 14.64 -12.41 -21.31
C GLU A 110 14.83 -13.73 -22.07
N ASN A 111 15.80 -14.55 -21.66
CA ASN A 111 16.07 -15.87 -22.27
C ASN A 111 15.33 -17.01 -21.55
N LEU A 112 14.49 -16.68 -20.58
CA LEU A 112 13.69 -17.63 -19.82
C LEU A 112 12.20 -17.41 -20.05
N ARG A 113 11.46 -18.50 -20.18
CA ARG A 113 10.02 -18.52 -20.01
C ARG A 113 9.73 -19.26 -18.71
N ILE A 114 9.13 -18.56 -17.76
CA ILE A 114 8.66 -19.17 -16.51
C ILE A 114 7.45 -20.03 -16.86
N GLU A 115 7.50 -21.30 -16.53
CA GLU A 115 6.39 -22.19 -16.70
C GLU A 115 5.43 -21.93 -15.53
N ASP A 116 4.19 -21.54 -15.85
CA ASP A 116 3.14 -21.39 -14.87
C ASP A 116 3.02 -22.70 -14.06
N SER A 117 3.52 -22.65 -12.84
CA SER A 117 3.06 -23.63 -11.86
C SER A 117 1.54 -23.45 -11.72
N VAL A 118 0.80 -24.51 -11.58
CA VAL A 118 -0.67 -24.60 -11.53
C VAL A 118 -1.32 -23.76 -10.38
N SER A 119 -0.53 -22.98 -9.66
CA SER A 119 -0.90 -21.86 -8.80
C SER A 119 -0.16 -20.63 -9.30
N GLY A 120 -0.83 -19.76 -10.02
CA GLY A 120 -0.31 -18.61 -10.76
C GLY A 120 0.46 -17.53 -9.96
N ASP A 121 1.36 -17.91 -9.12
CA ASP A 121 2.09 -17.08 -8.20
C ASP A 121 3.56 -16.95 -8.59
N SER A 122 3.87 -16.12 -9.57
CA SER A 122 5.25 -15.69 -9.80
C SER A 122 5.60 -14.57 -8.81
N PHE A 123 6.40 -14.87 -7.81
CA PHE A 123 6.94 -13.87 -6.89
C PHE A 123 8.43 -13.64 -7.14
N TRP A 124 8.85 -12.40 -6.96
CA TRP A 124 10.21 -11.96 -7.19
C TRP A 124 10.80 -11.43 -5.88
N ARG A 125 11.93 -12.01 -5.44
CA ARG A 125 12.77 -11.37 -4.43
C ARG A 125 13.62 -10.32 -5.14
N ILE A 126 13.51 -9.08 -4.72
CA ILE A 126 14.16 -7.96 -5.38
C ILE A 126 15.14 -7.32 -4.42
N ASP A 127 16.43 -7.40 -4.77
CA ASP A 127 17.46 -6.63 -4.08
C ASP A 127 17.64 -5.31 -4.83
N GLY A 128 17.02 -4.27 -4.30
CA GLY A 128 17.17 -2.90 -4.76
C GLY A 128 16.02 -2.39 -5.65
N ALA A 129 15.86 -2.87 -6.89
CA ALA A 129 14.85 -2.32 -7.82
C ALA A 129 14.30 -3.35 -8.81
N ALA A 130 13.04 -3.16 -9.26
CA ALA A 130 12.36 -3.97 -10.26
C ALA A 130 11.52 -3.13 -11.21
N GLN A 131 11.20 -3.69 -12.37
CA GLN A 131 10.31 -3.09 -13.37
C GLN A 131 9.17 -4.05 -13.69
N PHE A 132 7.96 -3.47 -13.82
CA PHE A 132 6.72 -4.20 -14.12
C PHE A 132 5.98 -3.53 -15.27
N SER A 133 5.04 -4.26 -15.90
CA SER A 133 4.24 -3.73 -16.99
C SER A 133 3.50 -2.44 -16.60
N ALA A 134 3.47 -1.47 -17.51
CA ALA A 134 2.67 -0.26 -17.38
C ALA A 134 1.15 -0.53 -17.40
N ASP A 135 0.74 -1.68 -17.91
CA ASP A 135 -0.68 -2.06 -18.02
C ASP A 135 -1.29 -2.53 -16.68
N LEU A 136 -0.50 -2.65 -15.63
CA LEU A 136 -1.01 -3.00 -14.31
C LEU A 136 -1.91 -1.90 -13.79
N GLN A 137 -3.08 -2.29 -13.27
CA GLN A 137 -4.15 -1.39 -12.86
C GLN A 137 -4.27 -1.25 -11.35
N GLU A 138 -3.69 -2.19 -10.61
CA GLU A 138 -3.75 -2.22 -9.16
C GLU A 138 -2.36 -2.38 -8.56
N ILE A 139 -2.15 -1.71 -7.43
CA ILE A 139 -0.94 -1.83 -6.62
C ILE A 139 -1.37 -2.12 -5.18
N GLU A 140 -0.95 -3.27 -4.65
CA GLU A 140 -1.13 -3.68 -3.25
C GLU A 140 0.23 -3.61 -2.55
N ILE A 141 0.28 -2.94 -1.41
CA ILE A 141 1.51 -2.70 -0.65
C ILE A 141 1.30 -3.18 0.79
N ASP A 142 2.10 -4.14 1.21
CA ASP A 142 2.20 -4.58 2.61
C ASP A 142 3.56 -4.14 3.18
N TRP A 143 3.56 -3.10 4.04
CA TRP A 143 4.79 -2.44 4.47
C TRP A 143 4.84 -2.22 5.98
N VAL A 144 6.00 -2.44 6.59
CA VAL A 144 6.12 -2.37 8.06
C VAL A 144 6.42 -0.94 8.51
N SER A 145 7.50 -0.33 8.01
CA SER A 145 7.95 0.98 8.48
C SER A 145 8.89 1.66 7.49
N GLY A 146 8.97 2.98 7.56
CA GLY A 146 9.74 3.84 6.66
C GLY A 146 8.83 4.77 5.88
N ASN A 147 9.23 5.11 4.66
CA ASN A 147 8.43 5.95 3.78
C ASN A 147 7.99 5.14 2.56
N ILE A 148 6.75 5.30 2.14
CA ILE A 148 6.21 4.79 0.89
C ILE A 148 5.95 6.00 0.00
N ARG A 149 6.55 6.03 -1.18
CA ARG A 149 6.35 7.07 -2.17
C ARG A 149 5.81 6.48 -3.46
N LEU A 150 4.67 6.99 -3.92
CA LEU A 150 4.07 6.66 -5.21
C LEU A 150 3.92 7.94 -6.03
N ALA A 151 4.56 8.00 -7.20
CA ALA A 151 4.57 9.21 -8.03
C ALA A 151 4.76 8.89 -9.51
N PRO A 152 4.30 9.74 -10.44
CA PRO A 152 4.59 9.59 -11.86
C PRO A 152 6.03 9.99 -12.16
N ALA A 153 6.59 9.37 -13.20
CA ALA A 153 7.91 9.69 -13.72
C ALA A 153 7.97 9.45 -15.24
N ASN A 154 9.03 9.95 -15.88
CA ASN A 154 9.26 9.69 -17.29
C ASN A 154 9.85 8.30 -17.49
N VAL A 155 9.06 7.29 -17.18
CA VAL A 155 9.39 5.86 -17.28
C VAL A 155 8.37 5.18 -18.19
N SER A 156 8.75 4.07 -18.81
CA SER A 156 7.87 3.28 -19.68
C SER A 156 7.27 2.06 -19.01
N HIS A 157 7.65 1.83 -17.74
CA HIS A 157 7.23 0.69 -16.92
C HIS A 157 6.99 1.19 -15.49
N ILE A 158 6.28 0.41 -14.68
CA ILE A 158 6.24 0.68 -13.24
C ILE A 158 7.58 0.27 -12.65
N GLU A 159 8.27 1.20 -12.01
CA GLU A 159 9.55 0.97 -11.34
C GLU A 159 9.34 0.93 -9.82
N VAL A 160 9.79 -0.15 -9.20
CA VAL A 160 9.71 -0.34 -7.75
C VAL A 160 11.11 -0.45 -7.20
N SER A 161 11.43 0.31 -6.19
CA SER A 161 12.73 0.26 -5.53
C SER A 161 12.61 0.43 -4.03
N GLU A 162 13.47 -0.27 -3.30
CA GLU A 162 13.61 -0.10 -1.86
C GLU A 162 15.00 0.44 -1.50
N SER A 163 15.06 1.16 -0.39
CA SER A 163 16.31 1.63 0.18
C SER A 163 16.28 1.58 1.69
N GLY A 164 17.45 1.45 2.33
CA GLY A 164 17.54 1.36 3.77
C GLY A 164 18.65 0.41 4.22
N LYS A 165 18.64 0.07 5.52
CA LYS A 165 19.59 -0.89 6.07
C LYS A 165 19.13 -2.32 5.81
N ASP A 166 20.10 -3.19 5.56
CA ASP A 166 19.89 -4.64 5.46
C ASP A 166 18.88 -5.08 4.37
N THR A 167 18.65 -4.26 3.32
CA THR A 167 17.78 -4.62 2.19
C THR A 167 18.23 -5.92 1.53
N SER A 168 19.52 -6.12 1.34
CA SER A 168 20.07 -7.38 0.79
C SER A 168 19.82 -8.60 1.67
N LYS A 169 19.69 -8.40 2.98
CA LYS A 169 19.39 -9.49 3.94
C LYS A 169 17.88 -9.76 4.01
N TYR A 170 17.09 -8.72 3.91
CA TYR A 170 15.63 -8.74 3.98
C TYR A 170 15.04 -8.02 2.75
N PRO A 171 15.26 -8.57 1.54
CA PRO A 171 14.80 -7.93 0.32
C PRO A 171 13.27 -7.90 0.26
N MET A 172 12.71 -6.86 -0.35
CA MET A 172 11.29 -6.81 -0.66
C MET A 172 10.89 -7.94 -1.60
N ILE A 173 9.62 -8.30 -1.56
CA ILE A 173 9.02 -9.20 -2.55
C ILE A 173 8.07 -8.40 -3.41
N CYS A 174 8.15 -8.61 -4.71
CA CYS A 174 7.13 -8.18 -5.63
C CYS A 174 6.51 -9.38 -6.32
N LYS A 175 5.20 -9.34 -6.49
CA LYS A 175 4.41 -10.39 -7.11
C LYS A 175 3.44 -9.74 -8.09
N GLN A 176 3.36 -10.27 -9.29
CA GLN A 176 2.33 -9.89 -10.25
C GLN A 176 1.26 -10.96 -10.28
N ASP A 177 0.01 -10.56 -10.05
CA ASP A 177 -1.17 -11.41 -10.12
C ASP A 177 -2.20 -10.74 -11.04
N GLY A 178 -2.27 -11.22 -12.28
CA GLY A 178 -3.09 -10.59 -13.31
C GLY A 178 -2.69 -9.14 -13.56
N GLN A 179 -3.57 -8.19 -13.22
CA GLN A 179 -3.33 -6.75 -13.34
C GLN A 179 -2.94 -6.08 -12.02
N THR A 180 -2.66 -6.86 -10.99
CA THR A 180 -2.27 -6.40 -9.65
C THR A 180 -0.78 -6.61 -9.43
N LEU A 181 -0.10 -5.58 -8.96
CA LEU A 181 1.26 -5.65 -8.44
C LEU A 181 1.19 -5.68 -6.92
N LYS A 182 1.66 -6.77 -6.31
CA LYS A 182 1.77 -6.92 -4.85
C LYS A 182 3.21 -6.69 -4.42
N ILE A 183 3.41 -5.85 -3.41
CA ILE A 183 4.71 -5.45 -2.89
C ILE A 183 4.71 -5.71 -1.40
N GLU A 184 5.59 -6.59 -0.92
CA GLU A 184 5.69 -6.96 0.48
C GLU A 184 7.06 -6.55 1.05
N TYR A 185 7.07 -6.14 2.32
CA TYR A 185 8.26 -5.62 3.01
C TYR A 185 9.46 -6.57 2.97
N CYS A 186 9.24 -7.87 3.18
CA CYS A 186 10.28 -8.90 3.06
C CYS A 186 9.71 -10.32 3.06
N ALA A 187 10.49 -11.25 2.48
CA ALA A 187 10.14 -12.67 2.41
C ALA A 187 10.25 -13.38 3.75
N ASN A 188 9.30 -14.27 4.02
CA ASN A 188 9.42 -15.32 5.06
C ASN A 188 9.87 -14.84 6.44
N THR A 189 9.48 -13.65 6.85
CA THR A 189 9.72 -13.17 8.21
C THR A 189 8.52 -13.48 9.07
N THR A 190 8.74 -14.19 10.16
CA THR A 190 7.70 -14.35 11.19
C THR A 190 7.48 -13.01 11.89
N PHE A 191 6.28 -12.78 12.43
CA PHE A 191 5.99 -11.60 13.25
C PHE A 191 6.99 -11.41 14.42
N ALA A 192 7.59 -12.50 14.92
CA ALA A 192 8.65 -12.47 15.92
C ALA A 192 9.95 -11.87 15.37
N ASP A 193 10.26 -12.13 14.10
CA ASP A 193 11.42 -11.54 13.44
C ASP A 193 11.18 -10.05 13.18
N LEU A 194 9.99 -9.66 12.74
CA LEU A 194 9.59 -8.26 12.53
C LEU A 194 9.68 -7.42 13.81
N LYS A 195 9.33 -7.98 14.98
CA LYS A 195 9.51 -7.31 16.29
C LYS A 195 10.96 -6.97 16.61
N ASN A 196 11.90 -7.73 16.07
CA ASN A 196 13.34 -7.54 16.28
C ASN A 196 13.98 -6.67 15.19
N LEU A 197 13.26 -6.38 14.10
CA LEU A 197 13.73 -5.49 13.06
C LEU A 197 13.72 -4.04 13.60
N LYS A 198 14.93 -3.55 13.93
CA LYS A 198 15.16 -2.16 14.36
C LYS A 198 15.51 -1.24 13.19
N PHE A 199 15.09 -1.58 12.00
CA PHE A 199 15.36 -0.79 10.80
C PHE A 199 14.07 -0.50 10.04
N SER A 200 14.04 0.61 9.38
CA SER A 200 13.00 1.00 8.43
C SER A 200 13.56 0.95 7.02
N LYS A 201 12.70 0.65 6.05
CA LYS A 201 13.03 0.70 4.64
C LYS A 201 12.08 1.67 3.94
N ASP A 202 12.62 2.43 3.01
CA ASP A 202 11.82 3.30 2.15
C ASP A 202 11.49 2.56 0.86
N LEU A 203 10.24 2.64 0.45
CA LEU A 203 9.72 2.12 -0.80
C LEU A 203 9.43 3.27 -1.76
N THR A 204 9.93 3.17 -2.98
CA THR A 204 9.62 4.12 -4.04
C THR A 204 9.00 3.37 -5.22
N ILE A 205 7.83 3.82 -5.64
CA ILE A 205 7.11 3.31 -6.80
C ILE A 205 6.95 4.47 -7.78
N LEU A 206 7.56 4.32 -8.96
CA LEU A 206 7.43 5.27 -10.05
C LEU A 206 6.57 4.65 -11.15
N VAL A 207 5.54 5.35 -11.55
CA VAL A 207 4.62 4.92 -12.61
C VAL A 207 4.77 5.82 -13.85
N PRO A 208 4.44 5.34 -15.05
CA PRO A 208 4.40 6.20 -16.23
C PRO A 208 3.53 7.45 -16.04
N MET A 209 3.86 8.55 -16.70
CA MET A 209 3.15 9.82 -16.59
C MET A 209 1.65 9.75 -16.94
N ASP A 210 1.26 8.79 -17.75
CA ASP A 210 -0.11 8.54 -18.20
C ASP A 210 -0.76 7.34 -17.46
N TRP A 211 -0.11 6.81 -16.43
CA TRP A 211 -0.68 5.73 -15.63
C TRP A 211 -1.96 6.21 -14.92
N ASN A 212 -3.02 5.44 -15.08
CA ASN A 212 -4.32 5.70 -14.47
C ASN A 212 -4.75 4.44 -13.73
N GLY A 213 -4.41 4.40 -12.44
CA GLY A 213 -4.65 3.23 -11.59
C GLY A 213 -6.11 3.04 -11.22
N ARG A 214 -6.59 1.80 -11.29
CA ARG A 214 -7.91 1.44 -10.80
C ARG A 214 -7.94 1.45 -9.27
N ALA A 215 -6.94 0.86 -8.63
CA ALA A 215 -6.86 0.81 -7.18
C ALA A 215 -5.42 0.84 -6.65
N VAL A 216 -5.25 1.45 -5.49
CA VAL A 216 -4.05 1.35 -4.66
C VAL A 216 -4.48 0.96 -3.25
N LYS A 217 -3.92 -0.15 -2.74
CA LYS A 217 -4.16 -0.65 -1.39
C LYS A 217 -2.88 -0.64 -0.60
N VAL A 218 -2.92 -0.15 0.62
CA VAL A 218 -1.76 -0.04 1.50
C VAL A 218 -2.09 -0.57 2.88
N ASP A 219 -1.48 -1.69 3.24
CA ASP A 219 -1.45 -2.20 4.61
C ASP A 219 -0.12 -1.81 5.24
N ALA A 220 -0.12 -1.00 6.29
CA ALA A 220 1.11 -0.55 6.90
C ALA A 220 1.08 -0.56 8.44
N ALA A 221 2.18 -0.91 9.08
CA ALA A 221 2.25 -0.80 10.53
C ALA A 221 2.55 0.64 10.97
N SER A 222 3.57 1.30 10.37
CA SER A 222 3.99 2.65 10.76
C SER A 222 4.73 3.40 9.65
N ALA A 223 4.42 3.10 8.40
CA ALA A 223 5.02 3.79 7.27
C ALA A 223 4.28 5.08 6.96
N LYS A 224 5.03 6.13 6.62
CA LYS A 224 4.47 7.35 6.05
C LYS A 224 4.20 7.12 4.56
N LEU A 225 2.97 7.41 4.11
CA LEU A 225 2.58 7.34 2.71
C LEU A 225 2.62 8.73 2.06
N SER A 226 3.21 8.82 0.87
CA SER A 226 3.16 10.00 0.02
C SER A 226 2.76 9.61 -1.40
N VAL A 227 1.66 10.13 -1.88
CA VAL A 227 1.13 9.95 -3.25
C VAL A 227 1.09 11.31 -3.92
N GLN A 228 1.65 11.43 -5.11
CA GLN A 228 1.80 12.72 -5.79
C GLN A 228 1.36 12.63 -7.26
N ASP A 229 0.66 13.66 -7.74
CA ASP A 229 0.36 13.93 -9.16
C ASP A 229 -0.33 12.74 -9.88
N LEU A 230 -1.20 11.98 -9.22
CA LEU A 230 -1.81 10.78 -9.76
C LEU A 230 -3.34 10.87 -9.85
N THR A 231 -3.87 10.15 -10.86
CA THR A 231 -5.30 9.84 -10.97
C THR A 231 -5.53 8.38 -10.60
N ILE A 232 -6.35 8.12 -9.57
CA ILE A 232 -6.60 6.77 -9.04
C ILE A 232 -8.11 6.60 -8.80
N GLY A 233 -8.64 5.45 -9.18
CA GLY A 233 -10.06 5.13 -8.95
C GLY A 233 -10.37 4.98 -7.46
N GLU A 234 -9.66 4.10 -6.77
CA GLU A 234 -9.87 3.76 -5.37
C GLU A 234 -8.55 3.69 -4.62
N VAL A 235 -8.51 4.28 -3.44
CA VAL A 235 -7.38 4.15 -2.52
C VAL A 235 -7.91 3.65 -1.18
N GLU A 236 -7.37 2.53 -0.69
CA GLU A 236 -7.69 1.90 0.57
C GLU A 236 -6.42 1.83 1.42
N ILE A 237 -6.48 2.30 2.65
CA ILE A 237 -5.32 2.38 3.54
C ILE A 237 -5.69 1.86 4.91
N ASP A 238 -5.02 0.79 5.32
CA ASP A 238 -5.04 0.27 6.68
C ASP A 238 -3.69 0.55 7.35
N THR A 239 -3.65 1.37 8.40
CA THR A 239 -2.40 1.66 9.10
C THR A 239 -2.58 1.78 10.61
N ALA A 240 -1.63 1.29 11.38
CA ALA A 240 -1.66 1.53 12.82
C ALA A 240 -1.19 2.95 13.16
N SER A 241 -0.16 3.45 12.47
CA SER A 241 0.31 4.83 12.66
C SER A 241 1.21 5.24 11.48
N GLY A 242 0.80 6.19 10.73
CA GLY A 242 1.54 6.70 9.59
C GLY A 242 0.81 7.88 9.01
N GLU A 243 1.51 8.97 8.77
CA GLU A 243 0.93 10.12 8.08
C GLU A 243 0.65 9.73 6.61
N CYS A 244 -0.54 10.07 6.12
CA CYS A 244 -0.92 9.89 4.72
C CYS A 244 -1.00 11.25 4.04
N GLN A 245 -0.19 11.45 3.01
CA GLN A 245 -0.11 12.69 2.26
C GLN A 245 -0.42 12.46 0.78
N PHE A 246 -1.38 13.21 0.26
CA PHE A 246 -1.79 13.19 -1.14
C PHE A 246 -1.64 14.61 -1.71
N ASP A 247 -0.72 14.78 -2.66
CA ASP A 247 -0.43 16.07 -3.25
C ASP A 247 -0.86 16.07 -4.73
N ASN A 248 -1.72 16.99 -5.11
CA ASN A 248 -2.23 17.18 -6.48
C ASN A 248 -2.82 15.89 -7.09
N CYS A 249 -3.59 15.14 -6.28
CA CYS A 249 -4.18 13.88 -6.69
C CYS A 249 -5.63 14.05 -7.15
N THR A 250 -6.07 13.19 -8.07
CA THR A 250 -7.48 13.00 -8.41
C THR A 250 -7.90 11.60 -8.01
N ILE A 251 -8.72 11.48 -6.94
CA ILE A 251 -9.15 10.20 -6.39
C ILE A 251 -10.68 10.14 -6.38
N ASN A 252 -11.24 9.01 -6.86
CA ASN A 252 -12.69 8.85 -6.83
C ASN A 252 -13.18 8.42 -5.43
N SER A 253 -12.52 7.45 -4.79
CA SER A 253 -12.84 7.01 -3.43
C SER A 253 -11.56 6.84 -2.62
N LEU A 254 -11.50 7.47 -1.45
CA LEU A 254 -10.43 7.34 -0.48
C LEU A 254 -11.02 6.78 0.81
N ASP A 255 -10.54 5.60 1.22
CA ASP A 255 -10.94 4.86 2.42
C ASP A 255 -9.73 4.69 3.32
N ILE A 256 -9.79 5.13 4.57
CA ILE A 256 -8.66 5.13 5.49
C ILE A 256 -9.08 4.62 6.87
N ASP A 257 -8.52 3.49 7.26
CA ASP A 257 -8.57 2.95 8.60
C ASP A 257 -7.24 3.17 9.31
N THR A 258 -7.23 3.97 10.39
CA THR A 258 -5.99 4.24 11.14
C THR A 258 -6.20 4.33 12.65
N ALA A 259 -5.24 3.86 13.43
CA ALA A 259 -5.28 4.15 14.86
C ALA A 259 -4.82 5.58 15.17
N SER A 260 -3.74 6.05 14.50
CA SER A 260 -3.22 7.40 14.69
C SER A 260 -2.31 7.78 13.53
N GLY A 261 -2.71 8.69 12.71
CA GLY A 261 -1.92 9.17 11.59
C GLY A 261 -2.73 10.24 10.87
N ASP A 262 -2.20 11.45 10.80
CA ASP A 262 -2.92 12.53 10.15
C ASP A 262 -2.99 12.32 8.64
N VAL A 263 -4.09 12.77 8.05
CA VAL A 263 -4.36 12.68 6.62
C VAL A 263 -4.34 14.08 6.02
N TYR A 264 -3.50 14.29 5.02
CA TYR A 264 -3.41 15.52 4.25
C TYR A 264 -3.72 15.23 2.79
N PHE A 265 -4.72 15.90 2.27
CA PHE A 265 -5.14 15.74 0.88
C PHE A 265 -5.21 17.09 0.16
N GLU A 266 -4.58 17.16 -1.01
CA GLU A 266 -4.72 18.28 -1.93
C GLU A 266 -5.05 17.77 -3.33
N GLY A 267 -6.13 18.30 -3.95
CA GLY A 267 -6.58 17.93 -5.28
C GLY A 267 -8.07 17.70 -5.41
N SER A 268 -8.48 16.73 -6.22
CA SER A 268 -9.88 16.37 -6.45
C SER A 268 -10.26 15.04 -5.82
N LEU A 269 -11.33 15.04 -5.01
CA LEU A 269 -11.81 13.87 -4.29
C LEU A 269 -13.34 13.80 -4.39
N ASN A 270 -13.89 12.62 -4.70
CA ASN A 270 -15.35 12.47 -4.81
C ASN A 270 -15.96 11.85 -3.56
N LYS A 271 -15.30 10.90 -2.92
CA LYS A 271 -15.73 10.27 -1.66
C LYS A 271 -14.54 10.13 -0.71
N LEU A 272 -14.77 10.45 0.57
CA LEU A 272 -13.85 10.16 1.68
C LEU A 272 -14.59 9.37 2.74
N ASP A 273 -13.97 8.28 3.19
CA ASP A 273 -14.34 7.52 4.37
C ASP A 273 -13.10 7.42 5.27
N CYS A 274 -13.21 7.80 6.55
CA CYS A 274 -12.06 7.72 7.45
C CYS A 274 -12.49 7.30 8.85
N ASP A 275 -12.07 6.10 9.21
CA ASP A 275 -12.23 5.52 10.53
C ASP A 275 -10.94 5.65 11.33
N SER A 276 -10.97 6.31 12.48
CA SER A 276 -9.74 6.51 13.27
C SER A 276 -9.96 6.53 14.77
N ALA A 277 -8.90 6.26 15.53
CA ALA A 277 -8.93 6.55 16.95
C ALA A 277 -8.56 8.02 17.24
N SER A 278 -7.58 8.59 16.51
CA SER A 278 -7.11 9.95 16.78
C SER A 278 -6.48 10.69 15.59
N ALA A 279 -6.86 10.37 14.37
CA ALA A 279 -6.35 11.07 13.19
C ALA A 279 -7.09 12.39 12.95
N GLY A 280 -6.35 13.44 12.60
CA GLY A 280 -6.86 14.64 11.97
C GLY A 280 -6.89 14.50 10.45
N VAL A 281 -7.94 14.99 9.82
CA VAL A 281 -8.07 15.04 8.35
C VAL A 281 -8.07 16.49 7.90
N GLN A 282 -7.14 16.86 7.03
CA GLN A 282 -7.13 18.16 6.36
C GLN A 282 -7.19 17.92 4.84
N ALA A 283 -8.19 18.51 4.18
CA ALA A 283 -8.35 18.36 2.73
C ALA A 283 -8.55 19.71 2.05
N VAL A 284 -7.73 19.99 1.04
CA VAL A 284 -7.80 21.17 0.16
C VAL A 284 -8.32 20.71 -1.20
N LEU A 285 -9.61 20.93 -1.46
CA LEU A 285 -10.31 20.30 -2.58
C LEU A 285 -10.54 21.26 -3.76
N ASP A 286 -10.28 20.77 -4.97
CA ASP A 286 -10.54 21.48 -6.21
C ASP A 286 -12.00 21.34 -6.67
N ASN A 287 -12.66 20.29 -6.20
CA ASN A 287 -14.06 19.98 -6.49
C ASN A 287 -14.90 19.91 -5.20
N VAL A 288 -16.19 19.71 -5.35
CA VAL A 288 -17.09 19.43 -4.24
C VAL A 288 -17.37 17.93 -4.21
N PRO A 289 -16.89 17.18 -3.18
CA PRO A 289 -17.20 15.77 -3.05
C PRO A 289 -18.68 15.55 -2.81
N TYR A 290 -19.19 14.36 -3.15
CA TYR A 290 -20.58 14.03 -2.83
C TYR A 290 -20.75 13.47 -1.42
N GLU A 291 -19.72 12.85 -0.83
CA GLU A 291 -19.79 12.21 0.48
C GLU A 291 -18.46 12.32 1.24
N ILE A 292 -18.55 12.67 2.51
CA ILE A 292 -17.45 12.59 3.48
C ILE A 292 -18.02 11.99 4.75
N ASP A 293 -17.49 10.84 5.17
CA ASP A 293 -17.83 10.17 6.42
C ASP A 293 -16.59 10.05 7.31
N ILE A 294 -16.68 10.53 8.54
CA ILE A 294 -15.57 10.52 9.49
C ILE A 294 -16.05 9.96 10.83
N ASP A 295 -15.55 8.79 11.17
CA ASP A 295 -15.75 8.16 12.47
C ASP A 295 -14.45 8.19 13.28
N THR A 296 -14.40 8.98 14.36
CA THR A 296 -13.18 9.12 15.16
C THR A 296 -13.46 9.27 16.65
N ALA A 297 -12.53 8.85 17.49
CA ALA A 297 -12.66 9.16 18.92
C ALA A 297 -12.21 10.60 19.22
N SER A 298 -11.14 11.12 18.60
CA SER A 298 -10.63 12.46 18.92
C SER A 298 -10.00 13.23 17.75
N GLY A 299 -10.23 12.85 16.52
CA GLY A 299 -9.76 13.56 15.33
C GLY A 299 -10.71 14.67 14.90
N GLY A 300 -10.23 15.63 14.14
CA GLY A 300 -11.02 16.70 13.53
C GLY A 300 -10.96 16.65 12.00
N LEU A 301 -11.93 17.29 11.36
CA LEU A 301 -12.00 17.48 9.93
C LEU A 301 -11.85 18.96 9.57
N GLU A 302 -10.84 19.32 8.79
CA GLU A 302 -10.69 20.65 8.21
C GLU A 302 -10.74 20.56 6.68
N LEU A 303 -11.74 21.20 6.10
CA LEU A 303 -11.98 21.21 4.66
C LEU A 303 -11.81 22.60 4.08
N PHE A 304 -11.05 22.71 3.01
CA PHE A 304 -10.99 23.87 2.14
C PHE A 304 -11.75 23.54 0.85
N LEU A 305 -12.89 24.18 0.65
CA LEU A 305 -13.79 23.94 -0.48
C LEU A 305 -13.86 25.15 -1.42
N PRO A 306 -14.20 24.97 -2.70
CA PRO A 306 -14.51 26.06 -3.60
C PRO A 306 -15.55 27.01 -2.99
N GLU A 307 -15.41 28.31 -3.25
CA GLU A 307 -16.25 29.35 -2.65
C GLU A 307 -17.75 29.15 -2.88
N ASP A 308 -18.14 28.54 -3.99
CA ASP A 308 -19.53 28.24 -4.34
C ASP A 308 -20.03 26.88 -3.87
N ALA A 309 -19.21 26.11 -3.14
CA ALA A 309 -19.53 24.78 -2.67
C ALA A 309 -20.82 24.76 -1.83
N GLY A 310 -21.72 23.82 -2.16
CA GLY A 310 -22.85 23.47 -1.32
C GLY A 310 -22.52 22.28 -0.44
N PHE A 311 -22.90 22.35 0.84
CA PHE A 311 -22.67 21.25 1.79
C PHE A 311 -23.82 21.04 2.77
N SER A 312 -23.88 19.86 3.37
CA SER A 312 -24.79 19.49 4.45
C SER A 312 -24.06 18.68 5.50
N VAL A 313 -23.70 19.33 6.62
CA VAL A 313 -22.93 18.70 7.71
C VAL A 313 -23.85 18.21 8.80
N LYS A 314 -23.71 16.95 9.19
CA LYS A 314 -24.28 16.37 10.40
C LYS A 314 -23.15 16.00 11.34
N MET A 315 -23.26 16.40 12.58
CA MET A 315 -22.32 16.04 13.63
C MET A 315 -23.03 15.28 14.73
N ASP A 316 -22.48 14.13 15.09
CA ASP A 316 -22.83 13.38 16.29
C ASP A 316 -21.59 13.33 17.21
N THR A 317 -21.45 14.35 18.06
CA THR A 317 -20.25 14.53 18.89
C THR A 317 -20.63 14.89 20.32
N MET A 318 -19.81 14.50 21.30
CA MET A 318 -19.99 14.89 22.70
C MET A 318 -19.47 16.30 22.97
N SER A 319 -18.34 16.72 22.37
CA SER A 319 -17.72 18.01 22.65
C SER A 319 -17.16 18.74 21.42
N GLY A 320 -17.36 18.21 20.22
CA GLY A 320 -16.94 18.83 18.96
C GLY A 320 -17.79 20.02 18.58
N LYS A 321 -17.22 20.91 17.74
CA LYS A 321 -17.92 22.10 17.24
C LYS A 321 -17.85 22.13 15.72
N PHE A 322 -18.88 22.73 15.12
CA PHE A 322 -18.87 23.14 13.72
C PHE A 322 -18.44 24.60 13.62
N ASP A 323 -17.49 24.87 12.73
CA ASP A 323 -17.05 26.22 12.38
C ASP A 323 -16.94 26.36 10.86
N SER A 324 -17.29 27.52 10.30
CA SER A 324 -17.18 27.75 8.86
C SER A 324 -17.00 29.21 8.53
N THR A 325 -16.09 29.51 7.61
CA THR A 325 -15.99 30.83 6.98
C THR A 325 -17.04 31.04 5.88
N LEU A 326 -17.60 29.97 5.36
CA LEU A 326 -18.69 30.00 4.39
C LEU A 326 -20.04 30.13 5.11
N THR A 327 -20.92 30.98 4.58
CA THR A 327 -22.25 31.19 5.18
C THR A 327 -23.11 29.92 5.12
N TYR A 328 -23.80 29.62 6.19
CA TYR A 328 -24.68 28.45 6.28
C TYR A 328 -25.94 28.73 7.10
N THR A 329 -26.89 27.83 7.06
CA THR A 329 -28.10 27.82 7.89
C THR A 329 -28.23 26.49 8.64
N THR A 330 -28.90 26.48 9.77
CA THR A 330 -29.21 25.24 10.48
C THR A 330 -30.60 24.76 10.11
N LYS A 331 -30.72 23.54 9.56
CA LYS A 331 -31.97 22.92 9.18
C LYS A 331 -32.00 21.44 9.62
N ASN A 332 -33.02 21.06 10.37
CA ASN A 332 -33.21 19.68 10.85
C ASN A 332 -31.96 19.08 11.52
N GLY A 333 -31.24 19.89 12.32
CA GLY A 333 -30.03 19.45 13.02
C GLY A 333 -28.78 19.27 12.13
N ARG A 334 -28.81 19.76 10.89
CA ARG A 334 -27.66 19.82 9.97
C ARG A 334 -27.28 21.28 9.68
N TYR A 335 -26.02 21.53 9.45
CA TYR A 335 -25.51 22.81 8.95
C TYR A 335 -25.50 22.75 7.41
N VAL A 336 -26.29 23.57 6.75
CA VAL A 336 -26.55 23.47 5.32
C VAL A 336 -26.17 24.76 4.61
N ARG A 337 -25.46 24.63 3.50
CA ARG A 337 -25.15 25.69 2.53
C ARG A 337 -25.59 25.28 1.13
N GLY A 338 -26.21 26.22 0.41
CA GLY A 338 -26.59 26.02 -0.99
C GLY A 338 -27.56 24.84 -1.15
N ASN A 339 -27.26 24.00 -2.12
CA ASN A 339 -28.01 22.78 -2.42
C ASN A 339 -27.66 21.59 -1.53
N GLY A 340 -26.65 21.72 -0.65
CA GLY A 340 -26.18 20.63 0.18
C GLY A 340 -25.52 19.48 -0.60
N ALA A 341 -24.84 19.77 -1.71
CA ALA A 341 -24.31 18.75 -2.64
C ALA A 341 -23.32 17.80 -1.97
N CYS A 342 -22.47 18.31 -1.07
CA CYS A 342 -21.56 17.48 -0.26
C CYS A 342 -22.27 17.05 1.03
N SER A 343 -22.51 15.75 1.21
CA SER A 343 -22.95 15.21 2.51
C SER A 343 -21.73 14.95 3.38
N ILE A 344 -21.68 15.59 4.54
CA ILE A 344 -20.61 15.40 5.53
C ILE A 344 -21.27 14.87 6.80
N ASP A 345 -20.93 13.64 7.14
CA ASP A 345 -21.36 13.03 8.40
C ASP A 345 -20.11 12.80 9.27
N MET A 346 -20.14 13.29 10.52
CA MET A 346 -19.04 13.11 11.46
C MET A 346 -19.55 12.60 12.79
N SER A 347 -19.00 11.46 13.20
CA SER A 347 -19.21 10.87 14.52
C SER A 347 -17.91 10.95 15.33
N SER A 348 -17.96 11.58 16.52
CA SER A 348 -16.77 11.76 17.34
C SER A 348 -17.09 11.87 18.82
N MET A 349 -16.12 11.56 19.70
CA MET A 349 -16.23 11.99 21.09
C MET A 349 -15.80 13.45 21.29
N SER A 350 -14.72 13.90 20.62
CA SER A 350 -14.19 15.25 20.82
C SER A 350 -13.71 15.96 19.54
N GLY A 351 -13.99 15.42 18.37
CA GLY A 351 -13.60 16.03 17.09
C GLY A 351 -14.61 17.05 16.60
N GLY A 352 -14.15 18.05 15.88
CA GLY A 352 -14.95 19.09 15.24
C GLY A 352 -14.78 19.13 13.73
N VAL A 353 -15.67 19.85 13.05
CA VAL A 353 -15.60 20.11 11.62
C VAL A 353 -15.37 21.59 11.36
N ALA A 354 -14.33 21.92 10.61
CA ALA A 354 -14.05 23.26 10.11
C ALA A 354 -14.14 23.28 8.58
N ILE A 355 -14.93 24.21 8.03
CA ILE A 355 -15.00 24.42 6.58
C ILE A 355 -14.53 25.83 6.24
N ARG A 356 -13.59 25.91 5.32
CA ARG A 356 -12.97 27.14 4.85
C ARG A 356 -13.20 27.33 3.35
N SER A 357 -13.17 28.57 2.90
CA SER A 357 -13.05 28.83 1.46
C SER A 357 -11.62 28.53 1.01
N LYS A 358 -11.49 27.83 -0.11
CA LYS A 358 -10.20 27.63 -0.79
C LYS A 358 -9.73 28.93 -1.43
#